data_052350c3a2d1e4c6d486e0e57a8f41c4
#
_entry.id   052350c3a2d1e4c6d486e0e57a8f41c4
#
_cell.length_a   1.000
_cell.length_b   1.000
_cell.length_c   1.000
_cell.angle_alpha   90.00
_cell.angle_beta   90.00
_cell.angle_gamma   90.00
#
_symmetry.space_group_name_H-M   'P 1'
#
loop_
_entity.id
_entity.type
_entity.pdbx_description
1 polymer ?
#
loop_
_entity_poly.entity_id
_entity_poly.type
_entity_poly.pdbx_seq_one_letter_code
_entity_poly.pdbx_strand_id
1 'polypeptide(L)'
;NHGRTTQKPRFKTAHKNSYEWMMYHVLAQMYGPEVEFLIAQGDFVYATIYGRDIRFHHGLEWGYGGGIGGISIPANKAIKEWNDARRAYLDIFGHWHQFIDNRYWLSCGCLIGYNEFAQRIKASFQPPTQTLVFIEKKMGKTGVHQIYLD
;
A
#
# COMPACT_ATOMS: atom_id res chain seq x y z
N ASN A 1 0.33 5.40 -8.80
CA ASN A 1 1.27 6.53 -8.85
C ASN A 1 2.29 6.50 -9.99
N HIS A 2 2.36 5.43 -10.74
CA HIS A 2 3.30 5.27 -11.83
C HIS A 2 2.73 5.70 -13.20
N GLY A 3 1.44 5.55 -13.41
CA GLY A 3 0.73 6.02 -14.60
C GLY A 3 0.35 7.50 -14.57
N ARG A 4 1.25 8.37 -14.14
CA ARG A 4 0.99 9.82 -14.02
C ARG A 4 0.71 10.48 -15.37
N THR A 5 -0.30 11.35 -15.39
CA THR A 5 -0.63 12.19 -16.55
C THR A 5 0.16 13.50 -16.58
N THR A 6 0.94 13.79 -15.51
CA THR A 6 1.72 15.03 -15.37
C THR A 6 3.16 14.73 -14.98
N GLN A 7 4.12 15.59 -15.36
CA GLN A 7 5.53 15.43 -15.01
C GLN A 7 5.78 15.47 -13.49
N LYS A 8 5.10 16.38 -12.78
CA LYS A 8 5.16 16.47 -11.31
C LYS A 8 3.75 16.40 -10.75
N PRO A 9 3.44 15.44 -9.88
CA PRO A 9 2.16 15.41 -9.21
C PRO A 9 2.05 16.64 -8.29
N ARG A 10 0.94 17.34 -8.39
CA ARG A 10 0.58 18.34 -7.37
C ARG A 10 -0.08 17.59 -6.23
N PHE A 11 0.40 17.78 -5.01
CA PHE A 11 -0.03 17.08 -3.82
C PHE A 11 -1.57 16.94 -3.68
N LYS A 12 -2.29 18.05 -3.86
CA LYS A 12 -3.76 18.07 -3.75
C LYS A 12 -4.53 17.32 -4.85
N THR A 13 -3.90 16.99 -5.96
CA THR A 13 -4.57 16.38 -7.12
C THR A 13 -3.82 15.15 -7.65
N ALA A 14 -2.84 14.65 -6.92
CA ALA A 14 -1.98 13.56 -7.37
C ALA A 14 -2.78 12.30 -7.71
N HIS A 15 -3.80 11.97 -6.90
CA HIS A 15 -4.67 10.83 -7.13
C HIS A 15 -5.50 10.96 -8.42
N LYS A 16 -5.97 12.16 -8.77
CA LYS A 16 -6.76 12.40 -10.00
C LYS A 16 -5.92 12.46 -11.27
N ASN A 17 -4.60 12.65 -11.15
CA ASN A 17 -3.68 12.76 -12.26
C ASN A 17 -2.95 11.43 -12.51
N SER A 18 -3.69 10.30 -12.48
CA SER A 18 -3.15 8.99 -12.81
C SER A 18 -4.12 8.19 -13.67
N TYR A 19 -3.55 7.39 -14.59
CA TYR A 19 -4.33 6.46 -15.41
C TYR A 19 -5.00 5.38 -14.56
N GLU A 20 -4.38 4.96 -13.48
CA GLU A 20 -4.94 3.99 -12.55
C GLU A 20 -6.22 4.50 -11.90
N TRP A 21 -6.26 5.79 -11.52
CA TRP A 21 -7.47 6.39 -10.96
C TRP A 21 -8.63 6.38 -11.96
N MET A 22 -8.35 6.73 -13.23
CA MET A 22 -9.33 6.65 -14.30
C MET A 22 -9.79 5.21 -14.53
N MET A 23 -8.86 4.27 -14.58
CA MET A 23 -9.15 2.84 -14.74
C MET A 23 -10.08 2.33 -13.63
N TYR A 24 -9.83 2.68 -12.36
CA TYR A 24 -10.69 2.27 -11.24
C TYR A 24 -12.13 2.79 -11.40
N HIS A 25 -12.31 4.02 -11.87
CA HIS A 25 -13.64 4.56 -12.15
C HIS A 25 -14.34 3.83 -13.30
N VAL A 26 -13.62 3.50 -14.38
CA VAL A 26 -14.16 2.70 -15.49
C VAL A 26 -14.56 1.30 -15.00
N LEU A 27 -13.70 0.64 -14.23
CA LEU A 27 -14.03 -0.67 -13.65
C LEU A 27 -15.22 -0.60 -12.71
N ALA A 28 -15.35 0.45 -11.92
CA ALA A 28 -16.49 0.66 -11.05
C ALA A 28 -17.81 0.87 -11.83
N GLN A 29 -17.76 1.51 -13.00
CA GLN A 29 -18.91 1.61 -13.89
C GLN A 29 -19.30 0.26 -14.50
N MET A 30 -18.31 -0.56 -14.86
CA MET A 30 -18.54 -1.87 -15.50
C MET A 30 -19.03 -2.93 -14.51
N TYR A 31 -18.49 -2.95 -13.31
CA TYR A 31 -18.68 -4.02 -12.32
C TYR A 31 -19.29 -3.56 -11.00
N GLY A 32 -19.64 -2.29 -10.86
CA GLY A 32 -20.21 -1.74 -9.63
C GLY A 32 -21.44 -2.47 -9.06
N PRO A 33 -22.32 -3.06 -9.88
CA PRO A 33 -23.42 -3.88 -9.37
C PRO A 33 -22.98 -5.17 -8.66
N GLU A 34 -21.81 -5.69 -9.00
CA GLU A 34 -21.30 -6.98 -8.51
C GLU A 34 -20.16 -6.82 -7.50
N VAL A 35 -19.43 -5.69 -7.56
CA VAL A 35 -18.22 -5.44 -6.78
C VAL A 35 -18.24 -4.04 -6.19
N GLU A 36 -18.02 -3.93 -4.88
CA GLU A 36 -17.84 -2.64 -4.22
C GLU A 36 -16.45 -2.07 -4.51
N PHE A 37 -16.39 -0.84 -5.02
CA PHE A 37 -15.15 -0.12 -5.32
C PHE A 37 -14.91 1.00 -4.32
N LEU A 38 -13.85 0.88 -3.53
CA LEU A 38 -13.36 1.93 -2.63
C LEU A 38 -12.23 2.70 -3.33
N ILE A 39 -12.56 3.77 -4.04
CA ILE A 39 -11.61 4.56 -4.82
C ILE A 39 -11.12 5.76 -4.01
N ALA A 40 -9.81 5.88 -3.85
CA ALA A 40 -9.18 6.94 -3.09
C ALA A 40 -9.53 8.34 -3.63
N GLN A 41 -9.91 9.25 -2.74
CA GLN A 41 -10.07 10.69 -3.00
C GLN A 41 -8.85 11.49 -2.49
N GLY A 42 -7.84 10.82 -1.97
CA GLY A 42 -6.58 11.35 -1.44
C GLY A 42 -5.54 10.24 -1.38
N ASP A 43 -4.66 10.31 -0.39
CA ASP A 43 -3.55 9.36 -0.26
C ASP A 43 -3.97 8.03 0.40
N PHE A 44 -5.15 8.00 1.07
CA PHE A 44 -5.62 6.86 1.84
C PHE A 44 -6.96 6.33 1.37
N VAL A 45 -7.10 4.99 1.41
CA VAL A 45 -8.37 4.28 1.37
C VAL A 45 -8.55 3.52 2.67
N TYR A 46 -9.75 3.53 3.22
CA TYR A 46 -10.10 2.75 4.40
C TYR A 46 -11.16 1.71 4.04
N ALA A 47 -10.88 0.45 4.37
CA ALA A 47 -11.86 -0.62 4.34
C ALA A 47 -12.11 -1.12 5.77
N THR A 48 -13.38 -1.22 6.16
CA THR A 48 -13.74 -1.73 7.49
C THR A 48 -14.05 -3.21 7.41
N ILE A 49 -13.23 -4.03 8.04
CA ILE A 49 -13.37 -5.49 8.09
C ILE A 49 -13.63 -5.91 9.54
N TYR A 50 -14.79 -6.47 9.81
CA TYR A 50 -15.22 -6.87 11.17
C TYR A 50 -15.07 -5.75 12.21
N GLY A 51 -15.41 -4.51 11.83
CA GLY A 51 -15.30 -3.33 12.70
C GLY A 51 -13.87 -2.82 12.92
N ARG A 52 -12.91 -3.28 12.13
CA ARG A 52 -11.52 -2.82 12.14
C ARG A 52 -11.22 -2.06 10.86
N ASP A 53 -10.82 -0.82 10.97
CA ASP A 53 -10.39 -0.02 9.84
C ASP A 53 -9.01 -0.45 9.38
N ILE A 54 -8.90 -0.90 8.13
CA ILE A 54 -7.65 -1.16 7.44
C ILE A 54 -7.37 0.03 6.54
N ARG A 55 -6.21 0.67 6.71
CA ARG A 55 -5.79 1.81 5.89
C ARG A 55 -4.86 1.32 4.78
N PHE A 56 -5.23 1.59 3.55
CA PHE A 56 -4.42 1.32 2.38
C PHE A 56 -3.84 2.62 1.84
N HIS A 57 -2.56 2.60 1.49
CA HIS A 57 -1.87 3.74 0.88
C HIS A 57 -0.70 3.28 0.01
N HIS A 58 -0.08 4.23 -0.71
CA HIS A 58 1.01 3.85 -1.61
C HIS A 58 2.34 3.60 -0.88
N GLY A 59 2.60 4.29 0.22
CA GLY A 59 3.88 4.23 0.96
C GLY A 59 4.89 5.29 0.50
N LEU A 60 4.46 6.25 -0.32
CA LEU A 60 5.31 7.35 -0.83
C LEU A 60 5.47 8.51 0.17
N GLU A 61 4.66 8.52 1.21
CA GLU A 61 4.47 9.65 2.13
C GLU A 61 5.67 9.88 3.05
N TRP A 62 6.60 8.94 3.09
CA TRP A 62 7.88 9.06 3.84
C TRP A 62 9.07 8.62 3.01
N GLY A 63 10.25 9.12 3.37
CA GLY A 63 11.51 8.71 2.77
C GLY A 63 12.12 7.46 3.42
N TYR A 64 13.09 6.85 2.75
CA TYR A 64 13.91 5.79 3.33
C TYR A 64 14.79 6.36 4.45
N GLY A 65 14.77 5.72 5.62
CA GLY A 65 15.47 6.21 6.81
C GLY A 65 16.99 6.06 6.80
N GLY A 66 17.55 5.51 5.74
CA GLY A 66 18.99 5.27 5.58
C GLY A 66 19.59 4.35 6.66
N GLY A 67 20.36 3.33 6.29
CA GLY A 67 21.06 2.48 7.25
C GLY A 67 20.12 1.64 8.15
N ILE A 68 20.30 1.71 9.46
CA ILE A 68 19.59 0.89 10.45
C ILE A 68 18.08 1.20 10.44
N GLY A 69 17.26 0.16 10.29
CA GLY A 69 15.79 0.26 10.34
C GLY A 69 15.09 0.50 9.01
N GLY A 70 15.81 0.86 7.94
CA GLY A 70 15.24 0.99 6.58
C GLY A 70 13.95 1.79 6.56
N ILE A 71 12.85 1.19 6.10
CA ILE A 71 11.51 1.81 6.09
C ILE A 71 10.78 1.70 7.43
N SER A 72 11.23 0.86 8.37
CA SER A 72 10.47 0.55 9.58
C SER A 72 10.35 1.75 10.52
N ILE A 73 11.42 2.52 10.69
CA ILE A 73 11.39 3.69 11.57
C ILE A 73 10.48 4.78 11.00
N PRO A 74 10.65 5.23 9.74
CA PRO A 74 9.77 6.26 9.19
C PRO A 74 8.31 5.80 9.06
N ALA A 75 8.05 4.54 8.73
CA ALA A 75 6.70 3.99 8.69
C ALA A 75 6.02 4.05 10.06
N ASN A 76 6.68 3.56 11.11
CA ASN A 76 6.12 3.61 12.47
C ASN A 76 5.85 5.04 12.94
N LYS A 77 6.74 5.99 12.61
CA LYS A 77 6.56 7.40 12.95
C LYS A 77 5.35 8.00 12.24
N ALA A 78 5.24 7.82 10.93
CA ALA A 78 4.13 8.35 10.13
C ALA A 78 2.78 7.76 10.57
N ILE A 79 2.72 6.43 10.73
CA ILE A 79 1.50 5.72 11.15
C ILE A 79 1.03 6.18 12.53
N LYS A 80 1.96 6.43 13.47
CA LYS A 80 1.61 6.98 14.78
C LYS A 80 0.92 8.34 14.65
N GLU A 81 1.51 9.26 13.89
CA GLU A 81 0.94 10.61 13.69
C GLU A 81 -0.43 10.54 12.98
N TRP A 82 -0.58 9.67 11.97
CA TRP A 82 -1.86 9.51 11.29
C TRP A 82 -2.95 8.91 12.18
N ASN A 83 -2.56 8.03 13.11
CA ASN A 83 -3.49 7.41 14.04
C ASN A 83 -4.05 8.38 15.07
N ASP A 84 -3.39 9.53 15.31
CA ASP A 84 -3.92 10.60 16.14
C ASP A 84 -5.10 11.32 15.45
N ALA A 85 -5.09 11.38 14.09
CA ALA A 85 -6.19 11.95 13.32
C ALA A 85 -7.30 10.93 13.03
N ARG A 86 -6.94 9.74 12.54
CA ARG A 86 -7.86 8.61 12.29
C ARG A 86 -7.12 7.30 12.51
N ARG A 87 -7.51 6.59 13.54
CA ARG A 87 -6.88 5.32 13.90
C ARG A 87 -7.21 4.22 12.91
N ALA A 88 -6.18 3.53 12.40
CA ALA A 88 -6.29 2.27 11.70
C ALA A 88 -5.86 1.10 12.59
N TYR A 89 -6.47 -0.05 12.38
CA TYR A 89 -6.06 -1.31 12.98
C TYR A 89 -4.79 -1.87 12.32
N LEU A 90 -4.72 -1.73 10.99
CA LEU A 90 -3.61 -2.19 10.17
C LEU A 90 -3.41 -1.24 8.99
N ASP A 91 -2.16 -0.90 8.71
CA ASP A 91 -1.76 -0.20 7.49
C ASP A 91 -1.21 -1.19 6.47
N ILE A 92 -1.65 -1.11 5.22
CA ILE A 92 -1.13 -1.93 4.12
C ILE A 92 -0.68 -1.01 2.99
N PHE A 93 0.58 -1.14 2.58
CA PHE A 93 1.17 -0.27 1.56
C PHE A 93 2.17 -0.99 0.65
N GLY A 94 2.47 -0.37 -0.47
CA GLY A 94 3.44 -0.82 -1.47
C GLY A 94 4.67 0.06 -1.54
N HIS A 95 5.03 0.51 -2.76
CA HIS A 95 6.11 1.44 -3.10
C HIS A 95 7.54 0.91 -2.91
N TRP A 96 7.81 0.28 -1.78
CA TRP A 96 9.16 -0.10 -1.35
C TRP A 96 9.66 -1.39 -1.98
N HIS A 97 8.77 -2.13 -2.65
CA HIS A 97 9.06 -3.42 -3.28
C HIS A 97 9.68 -4.44 -2.30
N GLN A 98 9.37 -4.30 -1.02
CA GLN A 98 9.85 -5.16 0.05
C GLN A 98 8.67 -5.69 0.85
N PHE A 99 8.58 -7.01 0.96
CA PHE A 99 7.64 -7.64 1.87
C PHE A 99 8.17 -7.53 3.31
N ILE A 100 7.42 -6.87 4.16
CA ILE A 100 7.69 -6.80 5.59
C ILE A 100 6.36 -6.94 6.32
N ASP A 101 6.24 -7.96 7.17
CA ASP A 101 5.12 -8.11 8.09
C ASP A 101 5.48 -7.54 9.46
N ASN A 102 4.78 -6.49 9.85
CA ASN A 102 4.85 -5.89 11.16
C ASN A 102 3.49 -6.05 11.85
N ARG A 103 3.45 -5.91 13.18
CA ARG A 103 2.21 -6.04 13.94
C ARG A 103 1.11 -5.08 13.48
N TYR A 104 1.48 -3.84 13.16
CA TYR A 104 0.56 -2.74 12.89
C TYR A 104 0.55 -2.30 11.44
N TRP A 105 1.48 -2.76 10.64
CA TRP A 105 1.56 -2.43 9.23
C TRP A 105 2.21 -3.54 8.42
N LEU A 106 1.95 -3.52 7.13
CA LEU A 106 2.40 -4.49 6.17
C LEU A 106 2.89 -3.76 4.92
N SER A 107 4.15 -3.97 4.54
CA SER A 107 4.66 -3.60 3.23
C SER A 107 4.53 -4.78 2.28
N CYS A 108 3.87 -4.56 1.14
CA CYS A 108 3.72 -5.59 0.12
C CYS A 108 4.99 -5.73 -0.71
N GLY A 109 5.27 -6.96 -1.17
CA GLY A 109 6.28 -7.22 -2.19
C GLY A 109 5.92 -6.59 -3.54
N CYS A 110 6.65 -6.94 -4.56
CA CYS A 110 6.48 -6.42 -5.91
C CYS A 110 6.10 -7.54 -6.89
N LEU A 111 5.05 -7.30 -7.71
CA LEU A 111 4.61 -8.26 -8.73
C LEU A 111 5.66 -8.51 -9.82
N ILE A 112 6.48 -7.52 -10.13
CA ILE A 112 7.55 -7.65 -11.14
C ILE A 112 8.89 -8.09 -10.56
N GLY A 113 8.97 -8.29 -9.23
CA GLY A 113 10.17 -8.73 -8.54
C GLY A 113 11.35 -7.74 -8.62
N TYR A 114 12.56 -8.31 -8.64
CA TYR A 114 13.81 -7.56 -8.66
C TYR A 114 14.17 -7.13 -10.09
N ASN A 115 14.07 -5.82 -10.36
CA ASN A 115 14.26 -5.22 -11.67
C ASN A 115 15.40 -4.17 -11.66
N GLU A 116 15.64 -3.50 -12.80
CA GLU A 116 16.64 -2.46 -12.93
C GLU A 116 16.47 -1.30 -11.93
N PHE A 117 15.23 -0.94 -11.61
CA PHE A 117 14.97 0.08 -10.59
C PHE A 117 15.44 -0.39 -9.21
N ALA A 118 15.15 -1.64 -8.84
CA ALA A 118 15.59 -2.23 -7.58
C ALA A 118 17.15 -2.26 -7.50
N GLN A 119 17.83 -2.60 -8.60
CA GLN A 119 19.29 -2.53 -8.69
C GLN A 119 19.80 -1.10 -8.46
N ARG A 120 19.17 -0.11 -9.11
CA ARG A 120 19.58 1.29 -9.01
C ARG A 120 19.47 1.85 -7.59
N ILE A 121 18.43 1.48 -6.86
CA ILE A 121 18.21 1.91 -5.47
C ILE A 121 18.91 1.00 -4.45
N LYS A 122 19.62 -0.05 -4.91
CA LYS A 122 20.28 -1.04 -4.06
C LYS A 122 19.32 -1.74 -3.10
N ALA A 123 18.10 -2.04 -3.57
CA ALA A 123 17.13 -2.80 -2.79
C ALA A 123 17.61 -4.22 -2.54
N SER A 124 17.15 -4.82 -1.45
CA SER A 124 17.35 -6.25 -1.21
C SER A 124 16.61 -7.07 -2.27
N PHE A 125 17.23 -8.19 -2.69
CA PHE A 125 16.60 -9.09 -3.64
C PHE A 125 15.30 -9.67 -3.05
N GLN A 126 14.22 -9.54 -3.81
CA GLN A 126 12.97 -10.26 -3.57
C GLN A 126 12.41 -10.77 -4.89
N PRO A 127 11.95 -12.03 -4.95
CA PRO A 127 11.27 -12.56 -6.14
C PRO A 127 9.91 -11.88 -6.35
N PRO A 128 9.27 -12.03 -7.52
CA PRO A 128 7.91 -11.57 -7.73
C PRO A 128 6.95 -12.15 -6.69
N THR A 129 6.22 -11.29 -5.99
CA THR A 129 5.33 -11.73 -4.92
C THR A 129 4.07 -10.91 -4.83
N GLN A 130 3.01 -11.55 -4.36
CA GLN A 130 1.77 -10.93 -3.90
C GLN A 130 1.57 -11.27 -2.42
N THR A 131 0.82 -10.44 -1.72
CA THR A 131 0.58 -10.63 -0.28
C THR A 131 -0.87 -11.00 -0.02
N LEU A 132 -1.10 -12.08 0.75
CA LEU A 132 -2.39 -12.50 1.24
C LEU A 132 -2.45 -12.30 2.75
N VAL A 133 -3.49 -11.61 3.23
CA VAL A 133 -3.70 -11.33 4.66
C VAL A 133 -5.00 -11.96 5.13
N PHE A 134 -4.94 -12.73 6.22
CA PHE A 134 -6.11 -13.29 6.87
C PHE A 134 -6.52 -12.42 8.06
N ILE A 135 -7.78 -12.02 8.07
CA ILE A 135 -8.37 -11.24 9.17
C ILE A 135 -9.61 -11.99 9.68
N GLU A 136 -9.56 -12.37 10.94
CA GLU A 136 -10.67 -13.04 11.62
C GLU A 136 -11.45 -12.08 12.52
N LYS A 137 -12.74 -12.36 12.67
CA LYS A 137 -13.65 -11.51 13.47
C LYS A 137 -13.18 -11.34 14.91
N LYS A 138 -12.76 -12.42 15.56
CA LYS A 138 -12.35 -12.40 16.99
C LYS A 138 -10.89 -11.99 17.13
N MET A 139 -9.99 -12.61 16.40
CA MET A 139 -8.54 -12.52 16.60
C MET A 139 -7.87 -11.36 15.84
N GLY A 140 -8.52 -10.82 14.80
CA GLY A 140 -7.93 -9.81 13.92
C GLY A 140 -7.00 -10.45 12.89
N LYS A 141 -5.83 -9.86 12.66
CA LYS A 141 -4.83 -10.41 11.73
C LYS A 141 -4.27 -11.72 12.28
N THR A 142 -4.57 -12.83 11.62
CA THR A 142 -4.16 -14.19 12.06
C THR A 142 -3.11 -14.82 11.17
N GLY A 143 -2.92 -14.31 9.96
CA GLY A 143 -1.89 -14.81 9.07
C GLY A 143 -1.57 -13.82 7.96
N VAL A 144 -0.31 -13.84 7.53
CA VAL A 144 0.16 -13.14 6.34
C VAL A 144 1.00 -14.12 5.53
N HIS A 145 0.67 -14.30 4.27
CA HIS A 145 1.36 -15.21 3.37
C HIS A 145 1.90 -14.46 2.17
N GLN A 146 3.15 -14.70 1.87
CA GLN A 146 3.79 -14.23 0.65
C GLN A 146 3.58 -15.28 -0.43
N ILE A 147 2.83 -14.92 -1.48
CA ILE A 147 2.58 -15.78 -2.63
C ILE A 147 3.64 -15.44 -3.68
N TYR A 148 4.50 -16.39 -3.97
CA TYR A 148 5.51 -16.26 -5.01
C TYR A 148 4.87 -16.48 -6.38
N LEU A 149 5.27 -15.65 -7.33
CA LEU A 149 4.81 -15.72 -8.71
C LEU A 149 5.96 -16.23 -9.58
N ASP A 150 5.67 -17.22 -10.39
CA ASP A 150 6.62 -17.79 -11.36
C ASP A 150 6.78 -16.90 -12.60
#